data_e20620d040c6b7cd474d03ab1c4079d7
#
_entry.id   e20620d040c6b7cd474d03ab1c4079d7
#
_cell.length_a   1.000
_cell.length_b   1.000
_cell.length_c   1.000
_cell.angle_alpha   90.00
_cell.angle_beta   90.00
_cell.angle_gamma   90.00
#
_symmetry.space_group_name_H-M   'P 1'
#
loop_
_entity.id
_entity.type
_entity.pdbx_description
1 polymer ?
#
loop_
_entity_poly.entity_id
_entity_poly.type
_entity_poly.pdbx_seq_one_letter_code
_entity_poly.pdbx_strand_id
1 'polypeptide(L)'
;MGVSSLLSLSPLDGRYCEQVEVLRPYFSEFGLISARVEVELSWLLILGDTPEIKEVPPFSEKTRALFKKKVADFSLADALRVKEIEKITNHDVKAVEYWLKEQFTSNPEVNAVKEFFHFAATSEDINNVSYALMLKKADQAVFTPMMNEVIHAFETLALSHAAVAMMSHTHGQPATPTTVGKEFATIAYRLKRQLKRKESVPFLAKFNGAVGNYNAHIVA
;
A
#
# COMPACT_ATOMS: atom_id res chain seq x y z
N MET A 1 17.33 19.80 10.14
CA MET A 1 16.43 20.53 11.06
C MET A 1 15.01 20.21 10.62
N GLY A 2 14.21 19.58 11.48
CA GLY A 2 12.80 19.33 11.17
C GLY A 2 12.01 20.64 11.11
N VAL A 3 11.12 20.77 10.16
CA VAL A 3 10.18 21.88 10.08
C VAL A 3 9.29 21.83 11.33
N SER A 4 9.10 22.96 12.01
CA SER A 4 8.15 23.03 13.13
C SER A 4 6.77 22.60 12.67
N SER A 5 6.04 21.82 13.48
CA SER A 5 4.67 21.40 13.17
C SER A 5 3.73 22.58 12.87
N LEU A 6 4.03 23.76 13.40
CA LEU A 6 3.29 25.00 13.11
C LEU A 6 3.50 25.54 11.69
N LEU A 7 4.58 25.10 11.01
CA LEU A 7 4.92 25.50 9.63
C LEU A 7 4.61 24.37 8.62
N SER A 8 4.00 23.28 9.04
CA SER A 8 3.61 22.18 8.16
C SER A 8 2.50 22.62 7.21
N LEU A 9 2.63 22.26 5.93
CA LEU A 9 1.64 22.60 4.89
C LEU A 9 0.38 21.75 4.98
N SER A 10 0.48 20.58 5.61
CA SER A 10 -0.65 19.66 5.81
C SER A 10 -0.93 19.49 7.30
N PRO A 11 -2.20 19.49 7.73
CA PRO A 11 -2.56 19.12 9.10
C PRO A 11 -2.10 17.71 9.49
N LEU A 12 -1.96 16.79 8.53
CA LEU A 12 -1.48 15.43 8.76
C LEU A 12 -0.01 15.39 9.19
N ASP A 13 0.81 16.33 8.71
CA ASP A 13 2.22 16.44 9.11
C ASP A 13 2.44 17.45 10.23
N GLY A 14 1.40 18.19 10.61
CA GLY A 14 1.40 19.16 11.72
C GLY A 14 0.61 18.64 12.91
N ARG A 15 -0.61 19.19 13.08
CA ARG A 15 -1.48 18.97 14.23
C ARG A 15 -1.81 17.49 14.49
N TYR A 16 -1.93 16.70 13.46
CA TYR A 16 -2.37 15.30 13.54
C TYR A 16 -1.26 14.29 13.27
N CYS A 17 0.01 14.73 13.25
CA CYS A 17 1.14 13.87 12.86
C CYS A 17 1.27 12.61 13.75
N GLU A 18 0.99 12.72 15.05
CA GLU A 18 1.03 11.57 15.97
C GLU A 18 -0.11 10.59 15.73
N GLN A 19 -1.32 11.09 15.42
CA GLN A 19 -2.50 10.25 15.18
C GLN A 19 -2.39 9.44 13.87
N VAL A 20 -1.64 9.96 12.89
CA VAL A 20 -1.47 9.29 11.59
C VAL A 20 -0.14 8.57 11.43
N GLU A 21 0.66 8.46 12.51
CA GLU A 21 1.99 7.83 12.49
C GLU A 21 1.95 6.41 11.89
N VAL A 22 0.91 5.65 12.22
CA VAL A 22 0.69 4.29 11.73
C VAL A 22 0.53 4.18 10.21
N LEU A 23 0.24 5.31 9.53
CA LEU A 23 0.10 5.37 8.07
C LEU A 23 1.40 5.72 7.34
N ARG A 24 2.43 6.23 8.04
CA ARG A 24 3.70 6.64 7.43
C ARG A 24 4.41 5.52 6.67
N PRO A 25 4.46 4.26 7.15
CA PRO A 25 5.08 3.17 6.40
C PRO A 25 4.44 2.92 5.04
N TYR A 26 3.19 3.36 4.85
CA TYR A 26 2.42 3.11 3.63
C TYR A 26 2.36 4.34 2.72
N PHE A 27 2.07 5.53 3.26
CA PHE A 27 1.70 6.70 2.45
C PHE A 27 2.75 7.82 2.44
N SER A 28 3.90 7.63 3.07
CA SER A 28 5.03 8.55 2.93
C SER A 28 5.81 8.28 1.64
N GLU A 29 6.73 9.18 1.29
CA GLU A 29 7.68 8.94 0.18
C GLU A 29 8.52 7.67 0.42
N PHE A 30 8.89 7.39 1.68
CA PHE A 30 9.52 6.14 2.07
C PHE A 30 8.65 4.92 1.69
N GLY A 31 7.36 4.96 2.02
CA GLY A 31 6.41 3.90 1.67
C GLY A 31 6.30 3.69 0.15
N LEU A 32 6.27 4.78 -0.62
CA LEU A 32 6.24 4.71 -2.08
C LEU A 32 7.52 4.10 -2.66
N ILE A 33 8.70 4.52 -2.18
CA ILE A 33 9.98 3.96 -2.64
C ILE A 33 10.06 2.47 -2.30
N SER A 34 9.66 2.08 -1.08
CA SER A 34 9.60 0.68 -0.66
C SER A 34 8.67 -0.17 -1.55
N ALA A 35 7.49 0.36 -1.88
CA ALA A 35 6.56 -0.32 -2.78
C ALA A 35 7.12 -0.46 -4.20
N ARG A 36 7.80 0.55 -4.73
CA ARG A 36 8.49 0.48 -6.03
C ARG A 36 9.56 -0.61 -6.05
N VAL A 37 10.36 -0.73 -4.99
CA VAL A 37 11.36 -1.80 -4.84
C VAL A 37 10.69 -3.17 -4.90
N GLU A 38 9.57 -3.35 -4.20
CA GLU A 38 8.81 -4.60 -4.23
C GLU A 38 8.28 -4.92 -5.63
N VAL A 39 7.76 -3.92 -6.34
CA VAL A 39 7.23 -4.10 -7.70
C VAL A 39 8.34 -4.46 -8.68
N GLU A 40 9.46 -3.76 -8.67
CA GLU A 40 10.61 -4.03 -9.56
C GLU A 40 11.19 -5.43 -9.34
N LEU A 41 11.35 -5.86 -8.09
CA LEU A 41 11.82 -7.20 -7.77
C LEU A 41 10.81 -8.28 -8.15
N SER A 42 9.51 -8.01 -7.96
CA SER A 42 8.45 -8.90 -8.38
C SER A 42 8.37 -9.03 -9.90
N TRP A 43 8.56 -7.91 -10.61
CA TRP A 43 8.60 -7.91 -12.07
C TRP A 43 9.77 -8.72 -12.61
N LEU A 44 10.97 -8.55 -12.07
CA LEU A 44 12.13 -9.35 -12.45
C LEU A 44 11.92 -10.85 -12.20
N LEU A 45 11.24 -11.23 -11.10
CA LEU A 45 10.86 -12.62 -10.84
C LEU A 45 9.89 -13.14 -11.89
N ILE A 46 8.90 -12.36 -12.29
CA ILE A 46 7.94 -12.74 -13.33
C ILE A 46 8.64 -12.95 -14.66
N LEU A 47 9.59 -12.08 -15.05
CA LEU A 47 10.40 -12.27 -16.25
C LEU A 47 11.14 -13.60 -16.22
N GLY A 48 11.79 -13.93 -15.09
CA GLY A 48 12.49 -15.21 -14.94
C GLY A 48 11.59 -16.43 -14.89
N ASP A 49 10.31 -16.28 -14.50
CA ASP A 49 9.32 -17.34 -14.46
C ASP A 49 8.54 -17.47 -15.78
N THR A 50 8.79 -16.59 -16.74
CA THR A 50 8.15 -16.58 -18.07
C THR A 50 8.99 -17.37 -19.07
N PRO A 51 8.56 -18.56 -19.51
CA PRO A 51 9.39 -19.47 -20.34
C PRO A 51 9.80 -18.88 -21.70
N GLU A 52 9.05 -17.89 -22.19
CA GLU A 52 9.29 -17.21 -23.44
C GLU A 52 10.47 -16.24 -23.36
N ILE A 53 10.83 -15.77 -22.16
CA ILE A 53 11.92 -14.80 -21.92
C ILE A 53 13.18 -15.59 -21.49
N LYS A 54 13.88 -16.14 -22.49
CA LYS A 54 15.06 -17.00 -22.26
C LYS A 54 16.28 -16.26 -21.71
N GLU A 55 16.31 -14.96 -21.89
CA GLU A 55 17.38 -14.05 -21.45
C GLU A 55 17.40 -13.89 -19.92
N VAL A 56 16.29 -14.18 -19.24
CA VAL A 56 16.18 -14.15 -17.77
C VAL A 56 15.85 -15.55 -17.27
N PRO A 57 16.87 -16.37 -16.92
CA PRO A 57 16.61 -17.70 -16.37
C PRO A 57 15.86 -17.67 -15.03
N PRO A 58 15.10 -18.72 -14.69
CA PRO A 58 14.46 -18.81 -13.38
C PRO A 58 15.47 -18.70 -12.23
N PHE A 59 15.14 -17.86 -11.25
CA PHE A 59 15.99 -17.64 -10.08
C PHE A 59 15.93 -18.81 -9.11
N SER A 60 17.06 -19.13 -8.46
CA SER A 60 17.11 -20.11 -7.38
C SER A 60 16.27 -19.67 -6.17
N GLU A 61 15.85 -20.64 -5.36
CA GLU A 61 15.13 -20.35 -4.10
C GLU A 61 15.93 -19.44 -3.16
N LYS A 62 17.26 -19.54 -3.19
CA LYS A 62 18.14 -18.63 -2.43
C LYS A 62 18.01 -17.18 -2.88
N THR A 63 17.99 -16.95 -4.18
CA THR A 63 17.85 -15.60 -4.75
C THR A 63 16.41 -15.07 -4.54
N ARG A 64 15.40 -15.92 -4.68
CA ARG A 64 14.00 -15.56 -4.35
C ARG A 64 13.84 -15.16 -2.88
N ALA A 65 14.46 -15.90 -1.96
CA ALA A 65 14.48 -15.56 -0.54
C ALA A 65 15.21 -14.24 -0.27
N LEU A 66 16.31 -13.98 -1.00
CA LEU A 66 17.05 -12.71 -0.91
C LEU A 66 16.19 -11.51 -1.36
N PHE A 67 15.40 -11.64 -2.43
CA PHE A 67 14.46 -10.59 -2.86
C PHE A 67 13.41 -10.29 -1.78
N LYS A 68 12.77 -11.35 -1.25
CA LYS A 68 11.81 -11.20 -0.13
C LYS A 68 12.43 -10.50 1.07
N LYS A 69 13.67 -10.90 1.43
CA LYS A 69 14.41 -10.29 2.52
C LYS A 69 14.72 -8.82 2.24
N LYS A 70 15.15 -8.46 1.02
CA LYS A 70 15.47 -7.07 0.66
C LYS A 70 14.24 -6.16 0.75
N VAL A 71 13.06 -6.65 0.38
CA VAL A 71 11.80 -5.91 0.54
C VAL A 71 11.44 -5.76 2.03
N ALA A 72 11.57 -6.83 2.82
CA ALA A 72 11.22 -6.81 4.24
C ALA A 72 12.16 -5.93 5.08
N ASP A 73 13.45 -5.91 4.74
CA ASP A 73 14.49 -5.17 5.46
C ASP A 73 14.71 -3.75 4.90
N PHE A 74 13.89 -3.29 3.91
CA PHE A 74 14.06 -1.97 3.32
C PHE A 74 13.99 -0.89 4.40
N SER A 75 15.05 -0.09 4.49
CA SER A 75 15.28 0.86 5.57
C SER A 75 15.26 2.32 5.09
N LEU A 76 15.17 3.25 6.04
CA LEU A 76 15.30 4.68 5.74
C LEU A 76 16.65 5.01 5.09
N ALA A 77 17.74 4.32 5.46
CA ALA A 77 19.04 4.50 4.83
C ALA A 77 19.02 4.10 3.35
N ASP A 78 18.31 3.02 3.00
CA ASP A 78 18.11 2.59 1.61
C ASP A 78 17.34 3.66 0.82
N ALA A 79 16.26 4.19 1.40
CA ALA A 79 15.47 5.25 0.78
C ALA A 79 16.29 6.53 0.57
N LEU A 80 17.12 6.92 1.53
CA LEU A 80 18.04 8.06 1.40
C LEU A 80 19.04 7.84 0.27
N ARG A 81 19.58 6.60 0.13
CA ARG A 81 20.46 6.27 -0.98
C ARG A 81 19.75 6.38 -2.34
N VAL A 82 18.50 5.93 -2.45
CA VAL A 82 17.67 6.15 -3.65
C VAL A 82 17.53 7.65 -3.95
N LYS A 83 17.29 8.49 -2.95
CA LYS A 83 17.18 9.95 -3.13
C LYS A 83 18.51 10.60 -3.55
N GLU A 84 19.65 10.08 -3.12
CA GLU A 84 20.97 10.54 -3.62
C GLU A 84 21.14 10.22 -5.11
N ILE A 85 20.76 9.02 -5.55
CA ILE A 85 20.80 8.63 -6.95
C ILE A 85 19.83 9.49 -7.78
N GLU A 86 18.64 9.75 -7.26
CA GLU A 86 17.63 10.59 -7.91
C GLU A 86 18.15 12.00 -8.23
N LYS A 87 18.95 12.60 -7.34
CA LYS A 87 19.57 13.92 -7.58
C LYS A 87 20.48 13.91 -8.82
N ILE A 88 21.06 12.75 -9.18
CA ILE A 88 21.95 12.60 -10.33
C ILE A 88 21.14 12.26 -11.59
N THR A 89 20.20 11.31 -11.45
CA THR A 89 19.39 10.82 -12.59
C THR A 89 18.27 11.78 -12.98
N ASN A 90 17.89 12.66 -12.06
CA ASN A 90 16.71 13.53 -12.16
C ASN A 90 15.43 12.78 -12.50
N HIS A 91 15.33 11.51 -12.00
CA HIS A 91 14.20 10.64 -12.26
C HIS A 91 14.02 9.62 -11.11
N ASP A 92 12.87 9.64 -10.47
CA ASP A 92 12.56 8.90 -9.25
C ASP A 92 12.55 7.37 -9.42
N VAL A 93 11.80 6.86 -10.41
CA VAL A 93 11.72 5.40 -10.66
C VAL A 93 13.07 4.87 -11.17
N LYS A 94 13.77 5.63 -12.03
CA LYS A 94 15.11 5.28 -12.50
C LYS A 94 16.13 5.17 -11.37
N ALA A 95 15.98 6.00 -10.34
CA ALA A 95 16.81 5.93 -9.14
C ALA A 95 16.64 4.62 -8.39
N VAL A 96 15.40 4.10 -8.31
CA VAL A 96 15.12 2.77 -7.72
C VAL A 96 15.79 1.66 -8.51
N GLU A 97 15.71 1.68 -9.83
CA GLU A 97 16.37 0.72 -10.72
C GLU A 97 17.90 0.70 -10.48
N TYR A 98 18.55 1.87 -10.45
CA TYR A 98 19.98 1.95 -10.20
C TYR A 98 20.38 1.49 -8.81
N TRP A 99 19.58 1.84 -7.78
CA TRP A 99 19.81 1.35 -6.44
C TRP A 99 19.70 -0.18 -6.37
N LEU A 100 18.71 -0.79 -7.04
CA LEU A 100 18.58 -2.23 -7.11
C LEU A 100 19.81 -2.87 -7.79
N LYS A 101 20.31 -2.30 -8.89
CA LYS A 101 21.55 -2.76 -9.54
C LYS A 101 22.73 -2.72 -8.57
N GLU A 102 22.87 -1.67 -7.74
CA GLU A 102 23.91 -1.58 -6.70
C GLU A 102 23.78 -2.72 -5.67
N GLN A 103 22.53 -2.99 -5.19
CA GLN A 103 22.28 -3.96 -4.12
C GLN A 103 22.60 -5.40 -4.51
N PHE A 104 22.51 -5.75 -5.78
CA PHE A 104 22.64 -7.13 -6.25
C PHE A 104 23.93 -7.39 -7.05
N THR A 105 24.88 -6.47 -7.06
CA THR A 105 26.17 -6.62 -7.77
C THR A 105 26.92 -7.90 -7.38
N SER A 106 26.83 -8.32 -6.10
CA SER A 106 27.50 -9.52 -5.60
C SER A 106 26.72 -10.82 -5.82
N ASN A 107 25.47 -10.75 -6.28
CA ASN A 107 24.66 -11.93 -6.61
C ASN A 107 24.88 -12.29 -8.08
N PRO A 108 25.50 -13.45 -8.42
CA PRO A 108 25.81 -13.78 -9.80
C PRO A 108 24.58 -13.98 -10.69
N GLU A 109 23.48 -14.54 -10.15
CA GLU A 109 22.25 -14.74 -10.91
C GLU A 109 21.63 -13.39 -11.31
N VAL A 110 21.49 -12.46 -10.37
CA VAL A 110 20.90 -11.15 -10.64
C VAL A 110 21.83 -10.26 -11.43
N ASN A 111 23.14 -10.29 -11.14
CA ASN A 111 24.12 -9.47 -11.87
C ASN A 111 24.21 -9.84 -13.35
N ALA A 112 23.98 -11.11 -13.70
CA ALA A 112 23.95 -11.57 -15.10
C ALA A 112 22.77 -10.96 -15.87
N VAL A 113 21.67 -10.64 -15.21
CA VAL A 113 20.42 -10.12 -15.82
C VAL A 113 20.04 -8.73 -15.30
N LYS A 114 20.95 -8.00 -14.71
CA LYS A 114 20.67 -6.71 -14.04
C LYS A 114 20.07 -5.64 -14.98
N GLU A 115 20.28 -5.75 -16.27
CA GLU A 115 19.72 -4.82 -17.27
C GLU A 115 18.24 -5.11 -17.55
N PHE A 116 17.70 -6.22 -17.02
CA PHE A 116 16.28 -6.55 -17.06
C PHE A 116 15.46 -5.96 -15.90
N PHE A 117 16.10 -5.27 -14.95
CA PHE A 117 15.33 -4.37 -14.07
C PHE A 117 14.57 -3.36 -14.92
N HIS A 118 13.31 -3.15 -14.62
CA HIS A 118 12.43 -2.23 -15.36
C HIS A 118 12.19 -2.60 -16.84
N PHE A 119 12.57 -3.80 -17.27
CA PHE A 119 12.48 -4.21 -18.68
C PHE A 119 11.03 -4.20 -19.18
N ALA A 120 10.81 -3.60 -20.34
CA ALA A 120 9.51 -3.40 -20.99
C ALA A 120 8.47 -2.60 -20.18
N ALA A 121 8.76 -2.22 -18.93
CA ALA A 121 7.89 -1.41 -18.11
C ALA A 121 8.06 0.08 -18.39
N THR A 122 7.01 0.85 -18.14
CA THR A 122 7.11 2.30 -17.99
C THR A 122 7.04 2.67 -16.52
N SER A 123 7.55 3.86 -16.15
CA SER A 123 7.52 4.34 -14.76
C SER A 123 6.13 4.33 -14.15
N GLU A 124 5.09 4.64 -14.94
CA GLU A 124 3.70 4.62 -14.47
C GLU A 124 3.18 3.19 -14.21
N ASP A 125 3.70 2.17 -14.89
CA ASP A 125 3.38 0.77 -14.55
C ASP A 125 3.85 0.45 -13.13
N ILE A 126 5.08 0.84 -12.80
CA ILE A 126 5.64 0.67 -11.45
C ILE A 126 4.88 1.51 -10.42
N ASN A 127 4.61 2.78 -10.70
CA ASN A 127 3.87 3.66 -9.82
C ASN A 127 2.45 3.15 -9.54
N ASN A 128 1.75 2.77 -10.59
CA ASN A 128 0.35 2.34 -10.50
C ASN A 128 0.19 1.09 -9.63
N VAL A 129 1.06 0.07 -9.85
CA VAL A 129 1.08 -1.13 -9.01
C VAL A 129 1.52 -0.80 -7.58
N SER A 130 2.50 0.10 -7.41
CA SER A 130 2.95 0.55 -6.08
C SER A 130 1.82 1.20 -5.29
N TYR A 131 1.05 2.11 -5.89
CA TYR A 131 -0.10 2.73 -5.24
C TYR A 131 -1.18 1.72 -4.83
N ALA A 132 -1.47 0.74 -5.70
CA ALA A 132 -2.41 -0.32 -5.37
C ALA A 132 -1.93 -1.18 -4.19
N LEU A 133 -0.63 -1.51 -4.14
CA LEU A 133 -0.01 -2.24 -3.02
C LEU A 133 -0.03 -1.42 -1.72
N MET A 134 0.31 -0.13 -1.78
CA MET A 134 0.27 0.78 -0.62
C MET A 134 -1.14 0.84 -0.03
N LEU A 135 -2.17 1.05 -0.86
CA LEU A 135 -3.56 1.06 -0.45
C LEU A 135 -3.98 -0.28 0.16
N LYS A 136 -3.66 -1.40 -0.50
CA LYS A 136 -3.99 -2.74 -0.02
C LYS A 136 -3.36 -3.04 1.33
N LYS A 137 -2.07 -2.74 1.50
CA LYS A 137 -1.34 -2.97 2.76
C LYS A 137 -1.87 -2.10 3.89
N ALA A 138 -2.11 -0.82 3.65
CA ALA A 138 -2.68 0.10 4.63
C ALA A 138 -4.12 -0.32 5.02
N ASP A 139 -4.92 -0.76 4.05
CA ASP A 139 -6.25 -1.26 4.32
C ASP A 139 -6.24 -2.48 5.23
N GLN A 140 -5.38 -3.45 4.94
CA GLN A 140 -5.28 -4.68 5.71
C GLN A 140 -4.70 -4.48 7.12
N ALA A 141 -3.69 -3.62 7.23
CA ALA A 141 -2.95 -3.44 8.48
C ALA A 141 -3.54 -2.36 9.41
N VAL A 142 -4.25 -1.38 8.86
CA VAL A 142 -4.72 -0.21 9.61
C VAL A 142 -6.23 -0.03 9.49
N PHE A 143 -6.76 0.25 8.29
CA PHE A 143 -8.16 0.68 8.15
C PHE A 143 -9.17 -0.42 8.53
N THR A 144 -8.96 -1.65 8.08
CA THR A 144 -9.85 -2.77 8.41
C THR A 144 -9.84 -3.11 9.91
N PRO A 145 -8.68 -3.25 10.58
CA PRO A 145 -8.63 -3.43 12.03
C PRO A 145 -9.32 -2.30 12.81
N MET A 146 -9.01 -1.04 12.51
CA MET A 146 -9.64 0.11 13.19
C MET A 146 -11.15 0.14 12.98
N MET A 147 -11.66 -0.17 11.81
CA MET A 147 -13.09 -0.25 11.55
C MET A 147 -13.75 -1.36 12.36
N ASN A 148 -13.10 -2.52 12.51
CA ASN A 148 -13.58 -3.61 13.36
C ASN A 148 -13.65 -3.19 14.84
N GLU A 149 -12.65 -2.43 15.33
CA GLU A 149 -12.68 -1.89 16.69
C GLU A 149 -13.86 -0.95 16.91
N VAL A 150 -14.14 -0.05 15.96
CA VAL A 150 -15.31 0.85 16.03
C VAL A 150 -16.62 0.06 16.02
N ILE A 151 -16.73 -0.94 15.14
CA ILE A 151 -17.92 -1.82 15.08
C ILE A 151 -18.12 -2.53 16.43
N HIS A 152 -17.05 -3.11 16.99
CA HIS A 152 -17.09 -3.82 18.26
C HIS A 152 -17.49 -2.90 19.42
N ALA A 153 -17.01 -1.66 19.43
CA ALA A 153 -17.44 -0.67 20.43
C ALA A 153 -18.96 -0.39 20.37
N PHE A 154 -19.51 -0.23 19.17
CA PHE A 154 -20.96 -0.07 18.98
C PHE A 154 -21.75 -1.33 19.37
N GLU A 155 -21.24 -2.53 19.10
CA GLU A 155 -21.87 -3.79 19.52
C GLU A 155 -21.90 -3.92 21.05
N THR A 156 -20.79 -3.56 21.70
CA THR A 156 -20.69 -3.55 23.17
C THR A 156 -21.70 -2.59 23.77
N LEU A 157 -21.83 -1.38 23.24
CA LEU A 157 -22.84 -0.41 23.66
C LEU A 157 -24.26 -0.92 23.38
N ALA A 158 -24.49 -1.57 22.25
CA ALA A 158 -25.80 -2.15 21.91
C ALA A 158 -26.23 -3.20 22.92
N LEU A 159 -25.32 -4.10 23.31
CA LEU A 159 -25.60 -5.16 24.29
C LEU A 159 -25.81 -4.59 25.71
N SER A 160 -24.91 -3.72 26.16
CA SER A 160 -24.99 -3.15 27.52
C SER A 160 -26.22 -2.26 27.75
N HIS A 161 -26.79 -1.68 26.69
CA HIS A 161 -27.94 -0.81 26.73
C HIS A 161 -29.22 -1.43 26.12
N ALA A 162 -29.23 -2.74 25.90
CA ALA A 162 -30.35 -3.42 25.24
C ALA A 162 -31.71 -3.24 25.94
N ALA A 163 -31.70 -3.17 27.27
CA ALA A 163 -32.87 -2.99 28.07
C ALA A 163 -33.18 -1.51 28.48
N VAL A 164 -32.30 -0.57 28.08
CA VAL A 164 -32.49 0.85 28.43
C VAL A 164 -33.55 1.45 27.50
N ALA A 165 -34.77 1.68 28.07
CA ALA A 165 -35.86 2.28 27.32
C ALA A 165 -35.59 3.74 26.97
N MET A 166 -35.97 4.13 25.75
CA MET A 166 -35.93 5.52 25.30
C MET A 166 -37.18 5.85 24.46
N MET A 167 -37.55 7.11 24.41
CA MET A 167 -38.59 7.60 23.53
C MET A 167 -38.04 7.75 22.11
N SER A 168 -38.64 7.08 21.12
CA SER A 168 -38.36 7.39 19.71
C SER A 168 -39.14 8.62 19.25
N HIS A 169 -38.64 9.25 18.18
CA HIS A 169 -39.27 10.40 17.57
C HIS A 169 -39.43 10.18 16.07
N THR A 170 -40.55 10.60 15.51
CA THR A 170 -40.83 10.70 14.10
C THR A 170 -41.34 12.09 13.77
N HIS A 171 -40.81 12.72 12.73
CA HIS A 171 -41.18 14.10 12.37
C HIS A 171 -41.03 15.10 13.52
N GLY A 172 -40.07 14.88 14.44
CA GLY A 172 -39.87 15.72 15.62
C GLY A 172 -40.90 15.51 16.74
N GLN A 173 -41.82 14.54 16.62
CA GLN A 173 -42.84 14.22 17.62
C GLN A 173 -42.52 12.90 18.31
N PRO A 174 -42.90 12.77 19.62
CA PRO A 174 -42.82 11.51 20.34
C PRO A 174 -43.57 10.39 19.61
N ALA A 175 -42.92 9.21 19.53
CA ALA A 175 -43.47 8.02 18.92
C ALA A 175 -43.42 6.83 19.91
N THR A 176 -43.48 5.60 19.43
CA THR A 176 -43.43 4.41 20.28
C THR A 176 -42.08 4.31 21.00
N PRO A 177 -42.03 3.77 22.23
CA PRO A 177 -40.78 3.50 22.93
C PRO A 177 -39.88 2.56 22.16
N THR A 178 -38.57 2.75 22.26
CA THR A 178 -37.50 1.91 21.72
C THR A 178 -36.44 1.69 22.79
N THR A 179 -35.25 1.17 22.44
CA THR A 179 -34.13 1.08 23.37
C THR A 179 -32.88 1.75 22.82
N VAL A 180 -32.06 2.26 23.72
CA VAL A 180 -30.76 2.84 23.38
C VAL A 180 -29.87 1.79 22.66
N GLY A 181 -29.92 0.55 23.15
CA GLY A 181 -29.16 -0.55 22.54
C GLY A 181 -29.55 -0.80 21.08
N LYS A 182 -30.85 -0.69 20.72
CA LYS A 182 -31.30 -0.85 19.33
C LYS A 182 -30.72 0.24 18.42
N GLU A 183 -30.59 1.46 18.88
CA GLU A 183 -29.97 2.54 18.08
C GLU A 183 -28.50 2.25 17.79
N PHE A 184 -27.72 1.84 18.81
CA PHE A 184 -26.33 1.42 18.59
C PHE A 184 -26.21 0.18 17.68
N ALA A 185 -27.08 -0.81 17.84
CA ALA A 185 -27.10 -1.99 16.97
C ALA A 185 -27.36 -1.63 15.50
N THR A 186 -28.21 -0.64 15.24
CA THR A 186 -28.45 -0.15 13.88
C THR A 186 -27.19 0.42 13.25
N ILE A 187 -26.39 1.18 14.03
CA ILE A 187 -25.12 1.76 13.55
C ILE A 187 -24.11 0.63 13.27
N ALA A 188 -23.93 -0.27 14.24
CA ALA A 188 -23.01 -1.41 14.09
C ALA A 188 -23.34 -2.25 12.86
N TYR A 189 -24.61 -2.56 12.64
CA TYR A 189 -25.07 -3.34 11.48
C TYR A 189 -24.76 -2.63 10.14
N ARG A 190 -25.01 -1.31 10.08
CA ARG A 190 -24.71 -0.50 8.89
C ARG A 190 -23.21 -0.49 8.58
N LEU A 191 -22.36 -0.30 9.59
CA LEU A 191 -20.90 -0.33 9.44
C LEU A 191 -20.41 -1.70 8.97
N LYS A 192 -20.89 -2.80 9.57
CA LYS A 192 -20.59 -4.17 9.12
C LYS A 192 -20.94 -4.39 7.65
N ARG A 193 -22.09 -3.92 7.22
CA ARG A 193 -22.48 -4.01 5.81
C ARG A 193 -21.54 -3.25 4.89
N GLN A 194 -21.07 -2.06 5.28
CA GLN A 194 -20.12 -1.29 4.47
C GLN A 194 -18.75 -1.98 4.43
N LEU A 195 -18.29 -2.51 5.57
CA LEU A 195 -17.03 -3.26 5.61
C LEU A 195 -17.07 -4.47 4.68
N LYS A 196 -18.16 -5.26 4.72
CA LYS A 196 -18.36 -6.39 3.81
C LYS A 196 -18.38 -5.96 2.33
N ARG A 197 -19.01 -4.83 2.01
CA ARG A 197 -19.00 -4.28 0.62
C ARG A 197 -17.60 -3.87 0.21
N LYS A 198 -16.83 -3.25 1.10
CA LYS A 198 -15.44 -2.87 0.86
C LYS A 198 -14.59 -4.10 0.52
N GLU A 199 -14.74 -5.21 1.25
CA GLU A 199 -14.01 -6.46 0.99
C GLU A 199 -14.22 -7.03 -0.41
N SER A 200 -15.35 -6.72 -1.05
CA SER A 200 -15.65 -7.14 -2.42
C SER A 200 -15.08 -6.23 -3.49
N VAL A 201 -14.49 -5.09 -3.13
CA VAL A 201 -13.90 -4.15 -4.09
C VAL A 201 -12.43 -4.51 -4.33
N PRO A 202 -12.04 -4.91 -5.54
CA PRO A 202 -10.65 -5.26 -5.84
C PRO A 202 -9.76 -4.01 -5.89
N PHE A 203 -8.51 -4.16 -5.47
CA PHE A 203 -7.47 -3.17 -5.73
C PHE A 203 -6.97 -3.37 -7.16
N LEU A 204 -7.36 -2.48 -8.05
CA LEU A 204 -6.99 -2.54 -9.46
C LEU A 204 -5.69 -1.79 -9.72
N ALA A 205 -4.90 -2.32 -10.64
CA ALA A 205 -3.71 -1.68 -11.18
C ALA A 205 -3.57 -1.99 -12.66
N LYS A 206 -2.76 -1.21 -13.36
CA LYS A 206 -2.42 -1.45 -14.77
C LYS A 206 -0.91 -1.71 -14.91
N PHE A 207 -0.55 -2.52 -15.90
CA PHE A 207 0.83 -2.76 -16.32
C PHE A 207 0.84 -2.98 -17.84
N ASN A 208 0.71 -1.89 -18.62
CA ASN A 208 0.44 -1.94 -20.05
C ASN A 208 1.22 -0.89 -20.87
N GLY A 209 2.30 -0.36 -20.31
CA GLY A 209 3.15 0.63 -20.95
C GLY A 209 2.63 2.07 -20.85
N ALA A 210 3.37 3.00 -21.43
CA ALA A 210 3.17 4.44 -21.28
C ALA A 210 1.83 4.93 -21.83
N VAL A 211 1.34 4.31 -22.92
CA VAL A 211 0.11 4.72 -23.62
C VAL A 211 -1.00 3.67 -23.55
N GLY A 212 -0.79 2.59 -22.77
CA GLY A 212 -1.80 1.56 -22.54
C GLY A 212 -1.95 0.52 -23.66
N ASN A 213 -1.00 0.42 -24.58
CA ASN A 213 -1.09 -0.44 -25.76
C ASN A 213 -0.08 -1.62 -25.74
N TYR A 214 0.62 -1.87 -24.62
CA TYR A 214 1.63 -2.93 -24.52
C TYR A 214 2.77 -2.86 -25.54
N ASN A 215 3.07 -1.67 -26.07
CA ASN A 215 4.03 -1.53 -27.19
C ASN A 215 5.40 -2.15 -26.88
N ALA A 216 5.97 -1.83 -25.73
CA ALA A 216 7.26 -2.41 -25.32
C ALA A 216 7.16 -3.92 -25.06
N HIS A 217 6.08 -4.41 -24.46
CA HIS A 217 5.87 -5.83 -24.18
C HIS A 217 5.70 -6.68 -25.44
N ILE A 218 5.15 -6.11 -26.52
CA ILE A 218 4.97 -6.82 -27.81
C ILE A 218 6.29 -6.92 -28.57
N VAL A 219 7.18 -5.93 -28.39
CA VAL A 219 8.45 -5.87 -29.13
C VAL A 219 9.57 -6.60 -28.37
N ALA A 220 9.44 -6.70 -27.05
CA ALA A 220 10.38 -7.42 -26.19
C ALA A 220 10.21 -8.94 -26.31
#